data_7098c90c378309ea148c3dd23682f82d
#
_entry.id   7098c90c378309ea148c3dd23682f82d
#
_cell.length_a   1.000
_cell.length_b   1.000
_cell.length_c   1.000
_cell.angle_alpha   90.00
_cell.angle_beta   90.00
_cell.angle_gamma   90.00
#
_symmetry.space_group_name_H-M   'P 1'
#
loop_
_entity.id
_entity.type
_entity.pdbx_description
1 polymer ?
#
loop_
_entity_poly.entity_id
_entity_poly.type
_entity_poly.pdbx_seq_one_letter_code
_entity_poly.pdbx_strand_id
1 'polypeptide(L)'
;VRVPIAEGINLPTYILGSSTDSAHLAAKLGLPYVFASHFAPTHLFEAFEIYRREFKPSKFLKEPKTIACINAIVADSNEEAERISTSMIRMLIGVLTGRLDYMQPPTAMTPDLKAVVENPALQRMMAYAFAGDKAMVSEKTKQFLEDTQADELMVVSHIYDYEDRLKSVTLFAELMKDLNAVPA
;
A
#
# COMPACT_ATOMS: atom_id res chain seq x y z
N VAL A 1 2.70 6.50 30.57
CA VAL A 1 2.93 5.05 30.68
C VAL A 1 4.44 4.83 30.64
N ARG A 2 4.96 4.06 31.57
CA ARG A 2 6.39 3.69 31.64
C ARG A 2 6.53 2.21 31.32
N VAL A 3 7.45 1.85 30.43
CA VAL A 3 7.71 0.47 30.02
C VAL A 3 9.17 0.13 30.33
N PRO A 4 9.47 -0.35 31.55
CA PRO A 4 10.86 -0.52 32.01
C PRO A 4 11.70 -1.43 31.11
N ILE A 5 11.10 -2.47 30.51
CA ILE A 5 11.79 -3.39 29.61
C ILE A 5 12.25 -2.73 28.29
N ALA A 6 11.65 -1.59 27.94
CA ALA A 6 12.02 -0.83 26.74
C ALA A 6 12.93 0.37 27.06
N GLU A 7 13.28 0.62 28.32
CA GLU A 7 14.17 1.70 28.69
C GLU A 7 15.59 1.44 28.14
N GLY A 8 16.14 2.43 27.44
CA GLY A 8 17.45 2.32 26.83
C GLY A 8 17.49 1.60 25.46
N ILE A 9 16.38 1.04 25.00
CA ILE A 9 16.27 0.44 23.66
C ILE A 9 16.02 1.55 22.64
N ASN A 10 16.86 1.66 21.64
CA ASN A 10 16.72 2.61 20.54
C ASN A 10 16.02 1.94 19.35
N LEU A 11 14.69 1.81 19.42
CA LEU A 11 13.87 1.28 18.32
C LEU A 11 13.54 2.41 17.33
N PRO A 12 13.73 2.17 16.01
CA PRO A 12 13.20 3.08 14.99
C PRO A 12 11.68 3.20 15.12
N THR A 13 11.19 4.43 15.20
CA THR A 13 9.76 4.73 15.36
C THR A 13 9.25 5.42 14.11
N TYR A 14 8.09 4.99 13.62
CA TYR A 14 7.39 5.53 12.46
C TYR A 14 5.98 5.97 12.87
N ILE A 15 5.45 6.99 12.22
CA ILE A 15 4.03 7.35 12.36
C ILE A 15 3.28 6.78 11.16
N LEU A 16 2.38 5.84 11.42
CA LEU A 16 1.46 5.30 10.41
C LEU A 16 0.09 5.97 10.59
N GLY A 17 -0.48 6.42 9.48
CA GLY A 17 -1.83 6.97 9.47
C GLY A 17 -2.49 6.95 8.09
N SER A 18 -3.72 7.43 8.04
CA SER A 18 -4.54 7.55 6.82
C SER A 18 -5.28 8.89 6.76
N SER A 19 -4.82 9.87 7.53
CA SER A 19 -5.40 11.21 7.62
C SER A 19 -4.33 12.30 7.66
N THR A 20 -4.74 13.54 7.41
CA THR A 20 -3.85 14.70 7.53
C THR A 20 -3.38 14.95 8.96
N ASP A 21 -4.15 14.59 9.98
CA ASP A 21 -3.75 14.74 11.39
C ASP A 21 -2.47 13.96 11.71
N SER A 22 -2.36 12.74 11.18
CA SER A 22 -1.15 11.92 11.35
C SER A 22 0.07 12.53 10.65
N ALA A 23 -0.12 13.23 9.53
CA ALA A 23 0.94 13.95 8.83
C ALA A 23 1.49 15.12 9.67
N HIS A 24 0.61 15.94 10.25
CA HIS A 24 1.00 17.00 11.18
C HIS A 24 1.77 16.46 12.38
N LEU A 25 1.30 15.33 12.95
CA LEU A 25 1.97 14.70 14.08
C LEU A 25 3.38 14.21 13.72
N ALA A 26 3.52 13.50 12.59
CA ALA A 26 4.81 13.00 12.12
C ALA A 26 5.79 14.14 11.85
N ALA A 27 5.34 15.19 11.17
CA ALA A 27 6.13 16.39 10.87
C ALA A 27 6.63 17.10 12.15
N LYS A 28 5.72 17.29 13.11
CA LYS A 28 6.04 17.93 14.41
C LYS A 28 7.06 17.13 15.21
N LEU A 29 6.98 15.79 15.17
CA LEU A 29 7.88 14.91 15.91
C LEU A 29 9.21 14.66 15.18
N GLY A 30 9.33 15.03 13.90
CA GLY A 30 10.48 14.73 13.05
C GLY A 30 10.72 13.24 12.88
N LEU A 31 9.64 12.47 12.65
CA LEU A 31 9.65 11.02 12.45
C LEU A 31 9.27 10.66 11.03
N PRO A 32 9.72 9.50 10.50
CA PRO A 32 9.26 9.00 9.20
C PRO A 32 7.74 8.82 9.18
N TYR A 33 7.11 9.18 8.06
CA TYR A 33 5.67 9.11 7.88
C TYR A 33 5.27 8.02 6.91
N VAL A 34 4.37 7.13 7.34
CA VAL A 34 3.82 6.04 6.56
C VAL A 34 2.33 6.30 6.32
N PHE A 35 1.91 6.35 5.06
CA PHE A 35 0.50 6.52 4.72
C PHE A 35 -0.12 5.21 4.26
N ALA A 36 -1.24 4.84 4.88
CA ALA A 36 -1.96 3.59 4.63
C ALA A 36 -2.86 3.68 3.37
N SER A 37 -2.29 4.05 2.22
CA SER A 37 -3.01 4.27 0.96
C SER A 37 -3.62 3.00 0.36
N HIS A 38 -3.16 1.82 0.79
CA HIS A 38 -3.68 0.53 0.33
C HIS A 38 -5.14 0.26 0.70
N PHE A 39 -5.74 1.01 1.62
CA PHE A 39 -7.16 0.91 1.95
C PHE A 39 -7.86 2.27 2.15
N ALA A 40 -7.13 3.35 2.41
CA ALA A 40 -7.68 4.69 2.63
C ALA A 40 -6.93 5.75 1.80
N PRO A 41 -7.03 5.73 0.45
CA PRO A 41 -6.18 6.50 -0.45
C PRO A 41 -6.46 8.00 -0.49
N THR A 42 -7.63 8.45 -0.06
CA THR A 42 -8.21 9.78 -0.36
C THR A 42 -7.29 10.96 -0.03
N HIS A 43 -6.57 10.90 1.09
CA HIS A 43 -5.75 12.02 1.58
C HIS A 43 -4.25 11.83 1.38
N LEU A 44 -3.81 10.87 0.57
CA LEU A 44 -2.39 10.55 0.42
C LEU A 44 -1.54 11.76 0.02
N PHE A 45 -1.91 12.42 -1.06
CA PHE A 45 -1.13 13.56 -1.59
C PHE A 45 -1.12 14.75 -0.63
N GLU A 46 -2.29 15.12 -0.12
CA GLU A 46 -2.43 16.20 0.85
C GLU A 46 -1.61 15.93 2.12
N ALA A 47 -1.66 14.70 2.64
CA ALA A 47 -0.92 14.31 3.82
C ALA A 47 0.60 14.34 3.58
N PHE A 48 1.08 13.89 2.41
CA PHE A 48 2.51 13.97 2.06
C PHE A 48 2.97 15.42 1.88
N GLU A 49 2.15 16.27 1.25
CA GLU A 49 2.46 17.69 1.12
C GLU A 49 2.57 18.37 2.49
N ILE A 50 1.58 18.17 3.36
CA ILE A 50 1.59 18.69 4.74
C ILE A 50 2.84 18.22 5.48
N TYR A 51 3.11 16.92 5.45
CA TYR A 51 4.26 16.35 6.15
C TYR A 51 5.58 16.97 5.68
N ARG A 52 5.82 17.06 4.37
CA ARG A 52 7.04 17.64 3.81
C ARG A 52 7.19 19.13 4.13
N ARG A 53 6.10 19.89 4.00
CA ARG A 53 6.09 21.33 4.26
C ARG A 53 6.34 21.67 5.73
N GLU A 54 5.80 20.88 6.65
CA GLU A 54 5.81 21.17 8.08
C GLU A 54 6.86 20.40 8.87
N PHE A 55 7.65 19.58 8.18
CA PHE A 55 8.66 18.72 8.81
C PHE A 55 9.67 19.51 9.64
N LYS A 56 9.88 19.05 10.86
CA LYS A 56 10.89 19.61 11.79
C LYS A 56 11.96 18.56 12.05
N PRO A 57 13.24 18.84 11.69
CA PRO A 57 14.33 17.92 11.99
C PRO A 57 14.40 17.54 13.47
N SER A 58 14.70 16.28 13.73
CA SER A 58 14.83 15.73 15.08
C SER A 58 16.18 15.02 15.27
N LYS A 59 16.37 14.40 16.44
CA LYS A 59 17.51 13.51 16.65
C LYS A 59 17.44 12.23 15.82
N PHE A 60 16.23 11.84 15.35
CA PHE A 60 16.00 10.62 14.60
C PHE A 60 16.09 10.81 13.09
N LEU A 61 15.65 11.97 12.59
CA LEU A 61 15.54 12.22 11.16
C LEU A 61 15.90 13.68 10.84
N LYS A 62 16.71 13.90 9.82
CA LYS A 62 17.18 15.24 9.40
C LYS A 62 16.36 15.85 8.27
N GLU A 63 15.84 14.98 7.39
CA GLU A 63 15.01 15.33 6.23
C GLU A 63 13.72 14.52 6.25
N PRO A 64 12.62 15.02 5.64
CA PRO A 64 11.37 14.27 5.61
C PRO A 64 11.53 12.95 4.86
N LYS A 65 10.92 11.88 5.39
CA LYS A 65 10.91 10.56 4.78
C LYS A 65 9.48 10.03 4.72
N THR A 66 9.00 9.77 3.52
CA THR A 66 7.64 9.30 3.23
C THR A 66 7.63 7.85 2.78
N ILE A 67 6.68 7.08 3.28
CA ILE A 67 6.43 5.69 2.88
C ILE A 67 4.96 5.57 2.49
N ALA A 68 4.69 5.10 1.26
CA ALA A 68 3.33 4.83 0.81
C ALA A 68 3.04 3.34 0.82
N CYS A 69 1.81 2.95 1.22
CA CYS A 69 1.38 1.56 1.20
C CYS A 69 0.52 1.29 -0.03
N ILE A 70 0.80 0.22 -0.77
CA ILE A 70 0.01 -0.25 -1.91
C ILE A 70 -0.39 -1.72 -1.73
N ASN A 71 -1.49 -2.14 -2.38
CA ASN A 71 -1.75 -3.56 -2.62
C ASN A 71 -1.11 -3.96 -3.95
N ALA A 72 -0.37 -5.07 -3.98
CA ALA A 72 0.16 -5.61 -5.22
C ALA A 72 -0.14 -7.11 -5.34
N ILE A 73 -0.63 -7.50 -6.52
CA ILE A 73 -0.87 -8.89 -6.93
C ILE A 73 -0.23 -9.06 -8.30
N VAL A 74 0.94 -9.69 -8.35
CA VAL A 74 1.67 -9.95 -9.58
C VAL A 74 1.59 -11.42 -9.92
N ALA A 75 1.18 -11.73 -11.15
CA ALA A 75 1.05 -13.10 -11.65
C ALA A 75 1.72 -13.25 -13.03
N ASP A 76 1.69 -14.46 -13.60
CA ASP A 76 2.27 -14.72 -14.94
C ASP A 76 1.46 -14.07 -16.06
N SER A 77 0.16 -13.82 -15.84
CA SER A 77 -0.71 -13.12 -16.80
C SER A 77 -1.72 -12.23 -16.08
N ASN A 78 -2.30 -11.30 -16.83
CA ASN A 78 -3.35 -10.41 -16.33
C ASN A 78 -4.62 -11.18 -15.92
N GLU A 79 -4.96 -12.24 -16.65
CA GLU A 79 -6.12 -13.11 -16.36
C GLU A 79 -5.94 -13.83 -15.02
N GLU A 80 -4.74 -14.34 -14.76
CA GLU A 80 -4.45 -15.01 -13.50
C GLU A 80 -4.42 -14.01 -12.33
N ALA A 81 -3.85 -12.83 -12.51
CA ALA A 81 -3.88 -11.77 -11.51
C ALA A 81 -5.32 -11.30 -11.21
N GLU A 82 -6.18 -11.19 -12.25
CA GLU A 82 -7.60 -10.90 -12.08
C GLU A 82 -8.29 -11.98 -11.23
N ARG A 83 -8.06 -13.27 -11.54
CA ARG A 83 -8.59 -14.40 -10.78
C ARG A 83 -8.16 -14.35 -9.30
N ILE A 84 -6.86 -14.21 -9.06
CA ILE A 84 -6.30 -14.14 -7.70
C ILE A 84 -6.85 -12.94 -6.93
N SER A 85 -7.02 -11.79 -7.58
CA SER A 85 -7.52 -10.55 -6.96
C SER A 85 -8.94 -10.65 -6.42
N THR A 86 -9.74 -11.63 -6.88
CA THR A 86 -11.13 -11.82 -6.41
C THR A 86 -11.23 -12.09 -4.91
N SER A 87 -10.21 -12.71 -4.31
CA SER A 87 -10.11 -12.89 -2.85
C SER A 87 -10.00 -11.55 -2.12
N MET A 88 -9.13 -10.66 -2.58
CA MET A 88 -8.99 -9.30 -2.04
C MET A 88 -10.27 -8.48 -2.24
N ILE A 89 -10.87 -8.53 -3.43
CA ILE A 89 -12.10 -7.80 -3.75
C ILE A 89 -13.22 -8.18 -2.77
N ARG A 90 -13.42 -9.48 -2.52
CA ARG A 90 -14.42 -9.96 -1.56
C ARG A 90 -14.14 -9.51 -0.13
N MET A 91 -12.87 -9.52 0.28
CA MET A 91 -12.46 -8.99 1.58
C MET A 91 -12.82 -7.50 1.69
N LEU A 92 -12.52 -6.68 0.68
CA LEU A 92 -12.84 -5.25 0.67
C LEU A 92 -14.36 -4.99 0.66
N ILE A 93 -15.13 -5.80 -0.04
CA ILE A 93 -16.62 -5.79 0.03
C ILE A 93 -17.07 -6.06 1.47
N GLY A 94 -16.46 -7.04 2.13
CA GLY A 94 -16.74 -7.34 3.54
C GLY A 94 -16.48 -6.13 4.45
N VAL A 95 -15.37 -5.43 4.24
CA VAL A 95 -15.04 -4.19 4.97
C VAL A 95 -16.10 -3.11 4.72
N LEU A 96 -16.45 -2.85 3.46
CA LEU A 96 -17.44 -1.82 3.09
C LEU A 96 -18.84 -2.11 3.63
N THR A 97 -19.23 -3.38 3.72
CA THR A 97 -20.57 -3.79 4.16
C THR A 97 -20.63 -4.09 5.65
N GLY A 98 -19.51 -4.04 6.37
CA GLY A 98 -19.41 -4.43 7.78
C GLY A 98 -19.58 -5.93 8.02
N ARG A 99 -19.47 -6.75 6.98
CA ARG A 99 -19.61 -8.22 7.04
C ARG A 99 -18.24 -8.87 6.81
N LEU A 100 -17.40 -8.78 7.83
CA LEU A 100 -16.07 -9.39 7.79
C LEU A 100 -16.19 -10.91 7.93
N ASP A 101 -15.46 -11.63 7.09
CA ASP A 101 -15.31 -13.08 7.11
C ASP A 101 -13.84 -13.43 6.84
N TYR A 102 -13.49 -14.71 6.97
CA TYR A 102 -12.19 -15.21 6.54
C TYR A 102 -11.98 -14.95 5.04
N MET A 103 -10.74 -14.74 4.65
CA MET A 103 -10.40 -14.61 3.24
C MET A 103 -10.88 -15.85 2.48
N GLN A 104 -11.63 -15.64 1.40
CA GLN A 104 -12.18 -16.69 0.57
C GLN A 104 -11.22 -17.06 -0.57
N PRO A 105 -11.21 -18.34 -1.02
CA PRO A 105 -10.39 -18.74 -2.16
C PRO A 105 -10.77 -17.94 -3.42
N PRO A 106 -9.81 -17.73 -4.35
CA PRO A 106 -10.09 -16.99 -5.57
C PRO A 106 -11.06 -17.78 -6.49
N THR A 107 -11.83 -17.02 -7.27
CA THR A 107 -12.77 -17.57 -8.27
C THR A 107 -12.59 -16.84 -9.59
N ALA A 108 -13.28 -17.30 -10.63
CA ALA A 108 -13.40 -16.51 -11.85
C ALA A 108 -14.07 -15.16 -11.54
N MET A 109 -13.70 -14.14 -12.29
CA MET A 109 -14.34 -12.83 -12.25
C MET A 109 -15.71 -12.92 -12.93
N THR A 110 -16.76 -13.09 -12.14
CA THR A 110 -18.15 -13.20 -12.64
C THR A 110 -18.69 -11.82 -13.04
N PRO A 111 -19.72 -11.76 -13.92
CA PRO A 111 -20.41 -10.51 -14.26
C PRO A 111 -20.91 -9.75 -13.03
N ASP A 112 -21.48 -10.45 -12.04
CA ASP A 112 -21.94 -9.83 -10.80
C ASP A 112 -20.81 -9.22 -10.00
N LEU A 113 -19.68 -9.90 -9.90
CA LEU A 113 -18.51 -9.37 -9.19
C LEU A 113 -17.92 -8.16 -9.93
N LYS A 114 -17.89 -8.17 -11.27
CA LYS A 114 -17.51 -7.01 -12.08
C LYS A 114 -18.39 -5.81 -11.80
N ALA A 115 -19.71 -6.00 -11.79
CA ALA A 115 -20.65 -4.93 -11.47
C ALA A 115 -20.43 -4.34 -10.06
N VAL A 116 -20.08 -5.18 -9.09
CA VAL A 116 -19.72 -4.70 -7.74
C VAL A 116 -18.41 -3.95 -7.73
N VAL A 117 -17.41 -4.36 -8.50
CA VAL A 117 -16.12 -3.64 -8.63
C VAL A 117 -16.30 -2.24 -9.21
N GLU A 118 -17.33 -2.00 -10.03
CA GLU A 118 -17.68 -0.69 -10.56
C GLU A 118 -18.27 0.27 -9.49
N ASN A 119 -18.58 -0.22 -8.29
CA ASN A 119 -19.05 0.64 -7.20
C ASN A 119 -17.99 1.69 -6.83
N PRO A 120 -18.34 3.00 -6.83
CA PRO A 120 -17.36 4.07 -6.59
C PRO A 120 -16.65 4.00 -5.24
N ALA A 121 -17.30 3.45 -4.20
CA ALA A 121 -16.66 3.29 -2.89
C ALA A 121 -15.57 2.21 -2.94
N LEU A 122 -15.84 1.09 -3.61
CA LEU A 122 -14.87 0.02 -3.79
C LEU A 122 -13.72 0.46 -4.68
N GLN A 123 -14.01 1.14 -5.80
CA GLN A 123 -12.98 1.70 -6.68
C GLN A 123 -12.05 2.68 -5.93
N ARG A 124 -12.61 3.54 -5.08
CA ARG A 124 -11.78 4.40 -4.22
C ARG A 124 -10.87 3.60 -3.30
N MET A 125 -11.38 2.56 -2.63
CA MET A 125 -10.53 1.71 -1.78
C MET A 125 -9.43 0.99 -2.57
N MET A 126 -9.70 0.64 -3.82
CA MET A 126 -8.79 -0.08 -4.71
C MET A 126 -7.89 0.85 -5.54
N ALA A 127 -7.93 2.16 -5.35
CA ALA A 127 -7.19 3.12 -6.18
C ALA A 127 -5.69 2.78 -6.30
N TYR A 128 -5.10 2.23 -5.25
CA TYR A 128 -3.70 1.79 -5.23
C TYR A 128 -3.59 0.27 -4.98
N ALA A 129 -4.49 -0.48 -5.61
CA ALA A 129 -4.41 -1.93 -5.72
C ALA A 129 -3.99 -2.30 -7.16
N PHE A 130 -2.76 -2.75 -7.34
CA PHE A 130 -2.17 -3.07 -8.62
C PHE A 130 -2.18 -4.59 -8.82
N ALA A 131 -3.06 -5.08 -9.67
CA ALA A 131 -3.14 -6.48 -10.06
C ALA A 131 -2.86 -6.61 -11.56
N GLY A 132 -1.99 -7.54 -11.93
CA GLY A 132 -1.61 -7.76 -13.34
C GLY A 132 -0.36 -8.61 -13.48
N ASP A 133 0.11 -8.73 -14.71
CA ASP A 133 1.43 -9.25 -14.99
C ASP A 133 2.54 -8.27 -14.56
N LYS A 134 3.79 -8.73 -14.61
CA LYS A 134 4.95 -7.92 -14.19
C LYS A 134 5.03 -6.59 -14.93
N ALA A 135 4.70 -6.54 -16.23
CA ALA A 135 4.78 -5.32 -17.02
C ALA A 135 3.73 -4.29 -16.59
N MET A 136 2.47 -4.71 -16.45
CA MET A 136 1.37 -3.84 -16.00
C MET A 136 1.61 -3.30 -14.59
N VAL A 137 2.01 -4.15 -13.64
CA VAL A 137 2.26 -3.71 -12.26
C VAL A 137 3.48 -2.80 -12.19
N SER A 138 4.52 -3.05 -13.00
CA SER A 138 5.70 -2.17 -13.10
C SER A 138 5.32 -0.76 -13.54
N GLU A 139 4.54 -0.63 -14.61
CA GLU A 139 4.05 0.66 -15.13
C GLU A 139 3.27 1.44 -14.07
N LYS A 140 2.28 0.78 -13.43
CA LYS A 140 1.47 1.40 -12.37
C LYS A 140 2.30 1.81 -11.16
N THR A 141 3.27 0.99 -10.77
CA THR A 141 4.17 1.28 -9.64
C THR A 141 5.06 2.47 -9.96
N LYS A 142 5.62 2.53 -11.17
CA LYS A 142 6.43 3.65 -11.64
C LYS A 142 5.63 4.96 -11.60
N GLN A 143 4.44 4.97 -12.21
CA GLN A 143 3.57 6.14 -12.20
C GLN A 143 3.22 6.59 -10.77
N PHE A 144 2.88 5.64 -9.89
CA PHE A 144 2.59 5.94 -8.48
C PHE A 144 3.77 6.58 -7.75
N LEU A 145 5.00 6.10 -7.98
CA LEU A 145 6.21 6.68 -7.41
C LEU A 145 6.49 8.08 -7.96
N GLU A 146 6.30 8.29 -9.26
CA GLU A 146 6.43 9.60 -9.90
C GLU A 146 5.42 10.61 -9.35
N ASP A 147 4.16 10.20 -9.17
CA ASP A 147 3.09 11.06 -8.67
C ASP A 147 3.26 11.40 -7.19
N THR A 148 3.62 10.43 -6.35
CA THR A 148 3.70 10.59 -4.90
C THR A 148 5.03 11.10 -4.40
N GLN A 149 6.10 10.87 -5.17
CA GLN A 149 7.49 11.11 -4.73
C GLN A 149 7.78 10.43 -3.37
N ALA A 150 7.21 9.23 -3.17
CA ALA A 150 7.46 8.47 -1.95
C ALA A 150 8.88 7.90 -1.94
N ASP A 151 9.56 8.00 -0.79
CA ASP A 151 10.94 7.51 -0.63
C ASP A 151 10.98 5.97 -0.54
N GLU A 152 9.91 5.35 -0.02
CA GLU A 152 9.79 3.89 0.09
C GLU A 152 8.35 3.44 -0.20
N LEU A 153 8.22 2.20 -0.67
CA LEU A 153 6.94 1.49 -0.77
C LEU A 153 6.83 0.40 0.29
N MET A 154 5.70 0.36 0.97
CA MET A 154 5.27 -0.79 1.74
C MET A 154 4.21 -1.54 0.94
N VAL A 155 4.45 -2.82 0.67
CA VAL A 155 3.57 -3.63 -0.19
C VAL A 155 2.82 -4.65 0.64
N VAL A 156 1.50 -4.68 0.45
CA VAL A 156 0.60 -5.67 1.01
C VAL A 156 0.07 -6.54 -0.12
N SER A 157 0.07 -7.86 0.05
CA SER A 157 -0.46 -8.82 -0.92
C SER A 157 -1.57 -9.65 -0.28
N HIS A 158 -2.82 -9.25 -0.52
CA HIS A 158 -3.99 -9.96 -0.04
C HIS A 158 -4.34 -11.12 -0.98
N ILE A 159 -3.54 -12.18 -0.93
CA ILE A 159 -3.65 -13.38 -1.75
C ILE A 159 -3.96 -14.57 -0.83
N TYR A 160 -4.97 -15.37 -1.19
CA TYR A 160 -5.46 -16.50 -0.41
C TYR A 160 -4.45 -17.63 -0.35
N ASP A 161 -3.97 -18.08 -1.52
CA ASP A 161 -3.01 -19.17 -1.62
C ASP A 161 -1.60 -18.72 -1.23
N TYR A 162 -0.90 -19.55 -0.47
CA TYR A 162 0.44 -19.22 0.02
C TYR A 162 1.48 -19.18 -1.11
N GLU A 163 1.43 -20.14 -2.03
CA GLU A 163 2.39 -20.23 -3.13
C GLU A 163 2.18 -19.08 -4.13
N ASP A 164 0.92 -18.76 -4.46
CA ASP A 164 0.58 -17.59 -5.28
C ASP A 164 1.08 -16.29 -4.62
N ARG A 165 0.95 -16.17 -3.30
CA ARG A 165 1.44 -15.00 -2.56
C ARG A 165 2.96 -14.90 -2.58
N LEU A 166 3.67 -16.02 -2.35
CA LEU A 166 5.13 -16.06 -2.40
C LEU A 166 5.63 -15.69 -3.79
N LYS A 167 5.00 -16.23 -4.83
CA LYS A 167 5.30 -15.90 -6.23
C LYS A 167 5.07 -14.41 -6.52
N SER A 168 3.92 -13.87 -6.12
CA SER A 168 3.58 -12.45 -6.32
C SER A 168 4.62 -11.52 -5.66
N VAL A 169 5.03 -11.82 -4.43
CA VAL A 169 6.06 -11.04 -3.73
C VAL A 169 7.42 -11.14 -4.44
N THR A 170 7.78 -12.32 -4.93
CA THR A 170 9.02 -12.52 -5.69
C THR A 170 9.03 -11.71 -6.97
N LEU A 171 7.96 -11.79 -7.78
CA LEU A 171 7.81 -11.03 -9.02
C LEU A 171 7.82 -9.51 -8.77
N PHE A 172 7.18 -9.07 -7.67
CA PHE A 172 7.21 -7.66 -7.28
C PHE A 172 8.62 -7.21 -6.88
N ALA A 173 9.36 -8.02 -6.13
CA ALA A 173 10.74 -7.70 -5.77
C ALA A 173 11.67 -7.62 -7.01
N GLU A 174 11.43 -8.45 -8.02
CA GLU A 174 12.15 -8.38 -9.28
C GLU A 174 11.85 -7.10 -10.05
N LEU A 175 10.56 -6.73 -10.21
CA LEU A 175 10.20 -5.49 -10.90
C LEU A 175 10.78 -4.25 -10.21
N MET A 176 10.84 -4.24 -8.88
CA MET A 176 11.46 -3.14 -8.15
C MET A 176 12.97 -3.05 -8.36
N LYS A 177 13.67 -4.19 -8.53
CA LYS A 177 15.08 -4.18 -8.91
C LYS A 177 15.27 -3.57 -10.31
N ASP A 178 14.39 -3.94 -11.25
CA ASP A 178 14.45 -3.42 -12.62
C ASP A 178 14.17 -1.90 -12.65
N LEU A 179 13.18 -1.42 -11.90
CA LEU A 179 12.87 0.02 -11.79
C LEU A 179 14.02 0.82 -11.16
N ASN A 180 14.68 0.28 -10.14
CA ASN A 180 15.80 0.94 -9.47
C ASN A 180 17.11 0.87 -10.26
N ALA A 181 17.22 -0.03 -11.24
CA ALA A 181 18.41 -0.18 -12.08
C ALA A 181 18.45 0.81 -13.27
N VAL A 182 17.30 1.46 -13.59
CA VAL A 182 17.24 2.48 -14.64
C VAL A 182 17.78 3.80 -14.08
N PRO A 183 18.89 4.34 -14.58
CA PRO A 183 19.38 5.66 -14.18
C PRO A 183 18.31 6.73 -14.47
N ALA A 184 18.08 7.62 -13.53
CA ALA A 184 17.20 8.76 -13.70
C ALA A 184 17.70 9.72 -14.78
#